data_8de81d90f06fb912926f1fa0d6ebac93
#
_entry.id   8de81d90f06fb912926f1fa0d6ebac93
#
_cell.length_a   1.000
_cell.length_b   1.000
_cell.length_c   1.000
_cell.angle_alpha   90.00
_cell.angle_beta   90.00
_cell.angle_gamma   90.00
#
_symmetry.space_group_name_H-M   'P 1'
#
loop_
_entity.id
_entity.type
_entity.pdbx_description
1 polymer ?
#
loop_
_entity_poly.entity_id
_entity_poly.type
_entity_poly.pdbx_seq_one_letter_code
_entity_poly.pdbx_strand_id
1 'polypeptide(L)'
;MGLLGKIPYFCTKKGMNKIRIIFVCLGNICRSPMAEYIAKDIIEKQGLSQYFEITSAATSREEIGNDIYPPAMRALQSHGIRYDRHSARQITTDDYINNDYIIAMDKSNIRNLNNYFDDRQNHKISLMMSYANEDRDIADPWYTGDFDKAYNDIERSCKALIDKLKTTYHIN
;
A
#
# COMPACT_ATOMS: atom_id res chain seq x y z
N MET A 1 -5.08 -12.32 -35.19
CA MET A 1 -4.31 -13.15 -34.23
C MET A 1 -4.56 -12.57 -32.84
N GLY A 2 -5.28 -13.32 -32.00
CA GLY A 2 -5.87 -12.82 -30.79
C GLY A 2 -4.86 -12.57 -29.68
N LEU A 3 -4.96 -11.42 -29.06
CA LEU A 3 -4.44 -11.11 -27.73
C LEU A 3 -5.21 -11.98 -26.73
N LEU A 4 -4.64 -13.12 -26.38
CA LEU A 4 -5.06 -13.86 -25.19
C LEU A 4 -4.57 -13.07 -23.98
N GLY A 5 -5.40 -12.13 -23.54
CA GLY A 5 -5.27 -11.53 -22.23
C GLY A 5 -5.28 -12.65 -21.19
N LYS A 6 -4.24 -12.72 -20.35
CA LYS A 6 -4.21 -13.61 -19.19
C LYS A 6 -5.43 -13.30 -18.33
N ILE A 7 -6.46 -14.12 -18.45
CA ILE A 7 -7.57 -14.13 -17.51
C ILE A 7 -6.96 -14.55 -16.18
N PRO A 8 -7.01 -13.71 -15.13
CA PRO A 8 -6.57 -14.16 -13.81
C PRO A 8 -7.46 -15.32 -13.40
N TYR A 9 -6.85 -16.41 -12.97
CA TYR A 9 -7.52 -17.59 -12.45
C TYR A 9 -8.34 -17.23 -11.20
N PHE A 10 -9.55 -16.76 -11.39
CA PHE A 10 -10.55 -16.60 -10.36
C PHE A 10 -11.78 -17.42 -10.74
N CYS A 11 -11.78 -18.66 -10.44
CA CYS A 11 -12.98 -19.44 -10.11
C CYS A 11 -12.66 -20.88 -9.75
N THR A 12 -12.61 -21.17 -8.47
CA THR A 12 -13.22 -22.40 -7.90
C THR A 12 -13.31 -22.25 -6.39
N LYS A 13 -14.40 -22.68 -5.83
CA LYS A 13 -14.74 -22.67 -4.38
C LYS A 13 -13.81 -23.55 -3.55
N LYS A 14 -12.48 -23.24 -3.48
CA LYS A 14 -11.55 -23.78 -2.49
C LYS A 14 -10.20 -23.04 -2.62
N GLY A 15 -9.95 -22.07 -1.71
CA GLY A 15 -8.67 -21.39 -1.61
C GLY A 15 -8.49 -20.23 -2.59
N MET A 16 -9.29 -19.16 -2.49
CA MET A 16 -8.99 -17.92 -3.22
C MET A 16 -7.66 -17.35 -2.71
N ASN A 17 -6.67 -17.25 -3.58
CA ASN A 17 -5.47 -16.49 -3.26
C ASN A 17 -5.87 -15.03 -3.06
N LYS A 18 -5.53 -14.46 -1.90
CA LYS A 18 -5.80 -13.05 -1.61
C LYS A 18 -4.98 -12.15 -2.54
N ILE A 19 -5.55 -11.00 -2.89
CA ILE A 19 -4.82 -9.92 -3.54
C ILE A 19 -3.87 -9.33 -2.49
N ARG A 20 -2.57 -9.37 -2.77
CA ARG A 20 -1.53 -8.96 -1.83
C ARG A 20 -0.99 -7.59 -2.19
N ILE A 21 -1.10 -6.66 -1.26
CA ILE A 21 -0.67 -5.27 -1.41
C ILE A 21 0.34 -4.94 -0.32
N ILE A 22 1.48 -4.37 -0.71
CA ILE A 22 2.44 -3.80 0.22
C ILE A 22 2.64 -2.31 -0.05
N PHE A 23 2.39 -1.49 0.97
CA PHE A 23 2.67 -0.06 0.93
C PHE A 23 4.09 0.23 1.39
N VAL A 24 4.79 1.10 0.67
CA VAL A 24 6.21 1.37 0.91
C VAL A 24 6.48 2.86 1.00
N CYS A 25 7.22 3.27 2.04
CA CYS A 25 7.79 4.61 2.17
C CYS A 25 9.26 4.51 2.60
N LEU A 26 9.88 5.62 2.97
CA LEU A 26 11.30 5.63 3.34
C LEU A 26 11.57 4.82 4.62
N GLY A 27 10.86 5.12 5.72
CA GLY A 27 11.15 4.59 7.06
C GLY A 27 10.14 3.59 7.61
N ASN A 28 8.95 3.45 7.01
CA ASN A 28 7.88 2.58 7.51
C ASN A 28 7.37 2.95 8.92
N ILE A 29 7.38 4.23 9.27
CA ILE A 29 6.85 4.74 10.56
C ILE A 29 5.76 5.81 10.40
N CYS A 30 5.55 6.37 9.20
CA CYS A 30 4.54 7.40 8.93
C CYS A 30 3.60 6.98 7.80
N ARG A 31 3.93 7.27 6.55
CA ARG A 31 3.03 7.14 5.40
C ARG A 31 2.61 5.70 5.11
N SER A 32 3.54 4.76 5.03
CA SER A 32 3.21 3.38 4.66
C SER A 32 2.39 2.65 5.73
N PRO A 33 2.66 2.77 7.05
CA PRO A 33 1.77 2.17 8.04
C PRO A 33 0.40 2.87 8.09
N MET A 34 0.32 4.20 7.88
CA MET A 34 -0.98 4.87 7.74
C MET A 34 -1.78 4.28 6.58
N ALA A 35 -1.16 4.08 5.42
CA ALA A 35 -1.82 3.47 4.26
C ALA A 35 -2.28 2.03 4.54
N GLU A 36 -1.46 1.25 5.22
CA GLU A 36 -1.82 -0.12 5.62
C GLU A 36 -3.09 -0.14 6.46
N TYR A 37 -3.15 0.65 7.54
CA TYR A 37 -4.29 0.61 8.45
C TYR A 37 -5.54 1.30 7.88
N ILE A 38 -5.39 2.36 7.09
CA ILE A 38 -6.51 2.98 6.37
C ILE A 38 -7.11 1.99 5.35
N ALA A 39 -6.29 1.30 4.57
CA ALA A 39 -6.77 0.31 3.61
C ALA A 39 -7.43 -0.88 4.31
N LYS A 40 -6.88 -1.37 5.43
CA LYS A 40 -7.50 -2.42 6.24
C LYS A 40 -8.86 -2.01 6.78
N ASP A 41 -9.01 -0.77 7.27
CA ASP A 41 -10.30 -0.24 7.74
C ASP A 41 -11.32 -0.17 6.61
N ILE A 42 -10.93 0.29 5.42
CA ILE A 42 -11.81 0.37 4.25
C ILE A 42 -12.32 -1.02 3.85
N ILE A 43 -11.42 -2.00 3.72
CA ILE A 43 -11.81 -3.36 3.32
C ILE A 43 -12.66 -4.06 4.38
N GLU A 44 -12.39 -3.84 5.66
CA GLU A 44 -13.19 -4.38 6.77
C GLU A 44 -14.62 -3.83 6.74
N LYS A 45 -14.77 -2.51 6.62
CA LYS A 45 -16.08 -1.85 6.53
C LYS A 45 -16.91 -2.26 5.32
N GLN A 46 -16.25 -2.65 4.23
CA GLN A 46 -16.92 -3.14 3.03
C GLN A 46 -17.12 -4.67 3.01
N GLY A 47 -16.69 -5.39 4.06
CA GLY A 47 -16.80 -6.85 4.13
C GLY A 47 -15.87 -7.59 3.14
N LEU A 48 -14.72 -7.00 2.81
CA LEU A 48 -13.80 -7.48 1.77
C LEU A 48 -12.54 -8.15 2.31
N SER A 49 -12.41 -8.33 3.63
CA SER A 49 -11.18 -8.82 4.27
C SER A 49 -10.72 -10.19 3.77
N GLN A 50 -11.62 -11.02 3.29
CA GLN A 50 -11.28 -12.32 2.72
C GLN A 50 -10.55 -12.24 1.37
N TYR A 51 -10.64 -11.11 0.67
CA TYR A 51 -10.05 -10.92 -0.67
C TYR A 51 -8.66 -10.28 -0.64
N PHE A 52 -8.28 -9.65 0.47
CA PHE A 52 -7.07 -8.85 0.54
C PHE A 52 -6.13 -9.27 1.66
N GLU A 53 -4.83 -9.13 1.39
CA GLU A 53 -3.78 -9.17 2.40
C GLU A 53 -2.94 -7.89 2.25
N ILE A 54 -2.89 -7.07 3.29
CA ILE A 54 -2.27 -5.73 3.24
C ILE A 54 -1.17 -5.64 4.29
N THR A 55 0.00 -5.19 3.84
CA THR A 55 1.18 -4.99 4.68
C THR A 55 1.88 -3.69 4.32
N SER A 56 2.92 -3.34 5.08
CA SER A 56 3.78 -2.21 4.78
C SER A 56 5.25 -2.49 5.08
N ALA A 57 6.14 -1.73 4.44
CA ALA A 57 7.58 -1.83 4.63
C ALA A 57 8.28 -0.50 4.30
N ALA A 58 9.58 -0.43 4.58
CA ALA A 58 10.47 0.68 4.26
C ALA A 58 11.40 0.34 3.09
N THR A 59 11.85 1.36 2.38
CA THR A 59 13.01 1.22 1.49
C THR A 59 14.34 1.27 2.26
N SER A 60 14.38 1.98 3.39
CA SER A 60 15.59 2.11 4.21
C SER A 60 15.59 1.19 5.44
N ARG A 61 16.71 1.19 6.16
CA ARG A 61 16.91 0.43 7.40
C ARG A 61 16.92 1.30 8.65
N GLU A 62 16.73 2.61 8.50
CA GLU A 62 16.97 3.60 9.55
C GLU A 62 16.04 3.43 10.76
N GLU A 63 14.80 3.01 10.51
CA GLU A 63 13.75 2.91 11.54
C GLU A 63 13.37 1.47 11.92
N ILE A 64 14.15 0.48 11.51
CA ILE A 64 13.83 -0.94 11.78
C ILE A 64 13.54 -1.16 13.27
N GLY A 65 12.38 -1.80 13.54
CA GLY A 65 11.92 -2.12 14.89
C GLY A 65 11.10 -1.02 15.57
N ASN A 66 11.07 0.20 15.03
CA ASN A 66 10.31 1.30 15.60
C ASN A 66 8.81 1.17 15.33
N ASP A 67 8.01 1.66 16.26
CA ASP A 67 6.56 1.76 16.11
C ASP A 67 6.17 2.95 15.22
N ILE A 68 4.89 3.06 14.90
CA ILE A 68 4.33 4.21 14.17
C ILE A 68 4.70 5.49 14.91
N TYR A 69 5.18 6.48 14.17
CA TYR A 69 5.55 7.78 14.73
C TYR A 69 4.32 8.44 15.40
N PRO A 70 4.45 8.96 16.63
CA PRO A 70 3.29 9.44 17.42
C PRO A 70 2.35 10.40 16.68
N PRO A 71 2.82 11.39 15.88
CA PRO A 71 1.91 12.23 15.09
C PRO A 71 1.10 11.45 14.06
N ALA A 72 1.65 10.40 13.44
CA ALA A 72 0.92 9.52 12.52
C ALA A 72 -0.13 8.69 13.28
N MET A 73 0.19 8.20 14.48
CA MET A 73 -0.79 7.55 15.36
C MET A 73 -1.97 8.47 15.67
N ARG A 74 -1.68 9.73 16.03
CA ARG A 74 -2.74 10.72 16.31
C ARG A 74 -3.63 10.99 15.10
N ALA A 75 -3.05 11.04 13.90
CA ALA A 75 -3.83 11.20 12.67
C ALA A 75 -4.77 10.01 12.45
N LEU A 76 -4.31 8.78 12.64
CA LEU A 76 -5.16 7.58 12.58
C LEU A 76 -6.27 7.62 13.64
N GLN A 77 -5.92 7.92 14.89
CA GLN A 77 -6.86 7.98 16.01
C GLN A 77 -7.96 9.04 15.81
N SER A 78 -7.60 10.22 15.30
CA SER A 78 -8.56 11.31 15.06
C SER A 78 -9.61 10.96 14.00
N HIS A 79 -9.32 10.00 13.14
CA HIS A 79 -10.24 9.48 12.12
C HIS A 79 -10.88 8.12 12.51
N GLY A 80 -10.67 7.67 13.75
CA GLY A 80 -11.24 6.41 14.24
C GLY A 80 -10.64 5.15 13.61
N ILE A 81 -9.45 5.26 13.01
CA ILE A 81 -8.75 4.11 12.42
C ILE A 81 -8.07 3.31 13.53
N ARG A 82 -8.41 2.02 13.62
CA ARG A 82 -7.74 1.09 14.54
C ARG A 82 -6.41 0.65 13.96
N TYR A 83 -5.40 0.52 14.81
CA TYR A 83 -4.09 -0.02 14.47
C TYR A 83 -3.54 -0.83 15.63
N ASP A 84 -2.68 -1.78 15.30
CA ASP A 84 -1.97 -2.61 16.26
C ASP A 84 -0.55 -2.08 16.47
N ARG A 85 0.17 -2.69 17.43
CA ARG A 85 1.59 -2.42 17.59
C ARG A 85 2.31 -2.74 16.29
N HIS A 86 3.04 -1.75 15.79
CA HIS A 86 3.80 -1.83 14.55
C HIS A 86 5.29 -2.02 14.85
N SER A 87 5.99 -2.66 13.93
CA SER A 87 7.46 -2.76 13.95
C SER A 87 7.96 -2.51 12.52
N ALA A 88 8.59 -1.36 12.31
CA ALA A 88 9.11 -0.97 11.02
C ALA A 88 10.11 -1.99 10.49
N ARG A 89 10.02 -2.34 9.22
CA ARG A 89 10.87 -3.32 8.56
C ARG A 89 11.25 -2.88 7.15
N GLN A 90 12.40 -3.30 6.66
CA GLN A 90 12.77 -3.08 5.28
C GLN A 90 12.08 -4.10 4.36
N ILE A 91 11.72 -3.66 3.16
CA ILE A 91 11.19 -4.54 2.11
C ILE A 91 12.23 -5.58 1.69
N THR A 92 11.79 -6.79 1.42
CA THR A 92 12.63 -7.93 1.04
C THR A 92 12.33 -8.42 -0.37
N THR A 93 13.21 -9.27 -0.90
CA THR A 93 12.96 -9.96 -2.17
C THR A 93 11.70 -10.83 -2.12
N ASP A 94 11.45 -11.49 -0.99
CA ASP A 94 10.23 -12.28 -0.79
C ASP A 94 8.97 -11.41 -0.82
N ASP A 95 9.03 -10.20 -0.26
CA ASP A 95 7.93 -9.23 -0.41
C ASP A 95 7.65 -8.90 -1.87
N TYR A 96 8.71 -8.67 -2.66
CA TYR A 96 8.55 -8.38 -4.10
C TYR A 96 7.93 -9.55 -4.86
N ILE A 97 8.37 -10.76 -4.56
CA ILE A 97 7.88 -11.97 -5.23
C ILE A 97 6.42 -12.24 -4.86
N ASN A 98 6.07 -12.12 -3.58
CA ASN A 98 4.80 -12.58 -3.03
C ASN A 98 3.68 -11.54 -3.09
N ASN A 99 3.97 -10.25 -3.29
CA ASN A 99 2.94 -9.23 -3.43
C ASN A 99 2.56 -9.02 -4.89
N ASP A 100 1.29 -8.75 -5.13
CA ASP A 100 0.76 -8.40 -6.46
C ASP A 100 0.97 -6.92 -6.78
N TYR A 101 0.89 -6.07 -5.74
CA TYR A 101 1.03 -4.62 -5.85
C TYR A 101 2.01 -4.10 -4.80
N ILE A 102 2.98 -3.32 -5.26
CA ILE A 102 3.96 -2.61 -4.43
C ILE A 102 3.75 -1.12 -4.65
N ILE A 103 3.20 -0.44 -3.65
CA ILE A 103 2.70 0.92 -3.80
C ILE A 103 3.55 1.88 -2.98
N ALA A 104 4.26 2.76 -3.68
CA ALA A 104 5.20 3.72 -3.13
C ALA A 104 4.55 5.08 -2.88
N MET A 105 4.96 5.77 -1.82
CA MET A 105 4.39 7.06 -1.43
C MET A 105 4.94 8.22 -2.25
N ASP A 106 6.15 8.11 -2.78
CA ASP A 106 6.79 9.13 -3.59
C ASP A 106 7.73 8.53 -4.65
N LYS A 107 8.13 9.38 -5.60
CA LYS A 107 9.03 8.99 -6.69
C LYS A 107 10.43 8.59 -6.21
N SER A 108 10.87 9.08 -5.05
CA SER A 108 12.13 8.65 -4.44
C SER A 108 12.04 7.20 -3.95
N ASN A 109 10.93 6.82 -3.34
CA ASN A 109 10.68 5.42 -2.97
C ASN A 109 10.70 4.51 -4.21
N ILE A 110 10.08 4.94 -5.34
CA ILE A 110 10.10 4.18 -6.60
C ILE A 110 11.53 3.99 -7.09
N ARG A 111 12.37 5.04 -7.10
CA ARG A 111 13.77 4.93 -7.49
C ARG A 111 14.52 3.91 -6.62
N ASN A 112 14.32 3.96 -5.31
CA ASN A 112 14.96 3.03 -4.39
C ASN A 112 14.50 1.57 -4.64
N LEU A 113 13.21 1.37 -4.86
CA LEU A 113 12.66 0.05 -5.20
C LEU A 113 13.22 -0.49 -6.51
N ASN A 114 13.36 0.35 -7.54
CA ASN A 114 13.95 -0.05 -8.82
C ASN A 114 15.45 -0.35 -8.74
N ASN A 115 16.15 0.15 -7.71
CA ASN A 115 17.52 -0.25 -7.42
C ASN A 115 17.61 -1.64 -6.78
N TYR A 116 16.56 -2.08 -6.09
CA TYR A 116 16.50 -3.39 -5.45
C TYR A 116 15.90 -4.47 -6.34
N PHE A 117 14.93 -4.10 -7.17
CA PHE A 117 14.11 -5.06 -7.95
C PHE A 117 14.03 -4.64 -9.41
N ASP A 118 14.15 -5.62 -10.31
CA ASP A 118 13.87 -5.41 -11.73
C ASP A 118 12.37 -5.58 -12.01
N ASP A 119 11.64 -4.45 -12.03
CA ASP A 119 10.18 -4.42 -12.24
C ASP A 119 9.74 -4.22 -13.70
N ARG A 120 10.69 -4.15 -14.65
CA ARG A 120 10.42 -3.83 -16.07
C ARG A 120 9.43 -4.79 -16.73
N GLN A 121 9.38 -6.04 -16.29
CA GLN A 121 8.49 -7.04 -16.85
C GLN A 121 7.24 -7.28 -16.01
N ASN A 122 7.32 -7.06 -14.70
CA ASN A 122 6.27 -7.40 -13.75
C ASN A 122 5.30 -6.24 -13.50
N HIS A 123 5.77 -5.00 -13.61
CA HIS A 123 4.98 -3.78 -13.40
C HIS A 123 4.19 -3.78 -12.09
N LYS A 124 4.81 -4.28 -11.01
CA LYS A 124 4.19 -4.34 -9.67
C LYS A 124 4.29 -3.01 -8.92
N ILE A 125 5.33 -2.21 -9.22
CA ILE A 125 5.64 -0.97 -8.50
C ILE A 125 4.85 0.19 -9.11
N SER A 126 4.12 0.91 -8.28
CA SER A 126 3.34 2.08 -8.70
C SER A 126 3.35 3.18 -7.64
N LEU A 127 3.01 4.40 -8.07
CA LEU A 127 2.91 5.57 -7.21
C LEU A 127 1.51 5.65 -6.58
N MET A 128 1.42 5.89 -5.27
CA MET A 128 0.17 5.94 -4.53
C MET A 128 -0.83 6.92 -5.14
N MET A 129 -0.41 8.16 -5.41
CA MET A 129 -1.30 9.19 -5.95
C MET A 129 -1.80 8.91 -7.36
N SER A 130 -1.16 8.00 -8.12
CA SER A 130 -1.65 7.61 -9.44
C SER A 130 -3.03 6.96 -9.40
N TYR A 131 -3.39 6.31 -8.29
CA TYR A 131 -4.74 5.76 -8.10
C TYR A 131 -5.80 6.85 -7.94
N ALA A 132 -5.43 8.01 -7.44
CA ALA A 132 -6.28 9.21 -7.40
C ALA A 132 -6.18 10.07 -8.68
N ASN A 133 -5.61 9.54 -9.77
CA ASN A 133 -5.37 10.22 -11.04
C ASN A 133 -4.45 11.45 -10.94
N GLU A 134 -3.48 11.42 -10.03
CA GLU A 134 -2.51 12.50 -9.85
C GLU A 134 -1.08 11.95 -9.97
N ASP A 135 -0.25 12.61 -10.78
CA ASP A 135 1.19 12.29 -10.91
C ASP A 135 2.01 13.16 -9.96
N ARG A 136 1.84 12.95 -8.68
CA ARG A 136 2.59 13.63 -7.63
C ARG A 136 2.89 12.73 -6.44
N ASP A 137 3.83 13.16 -5.63
CA ASP A 137 4.18 12.51 -4.38
C ASP A 137 3.13 12.79 -3.29
N ILE A 138 3.02 11.89 -2.33
CA ILE A 138 2.50 12.22 -0.99
C ILE A 138 3.66 12.84 -0.23
N ALA A 139 3.54 14.13 0.09
CA ALA A 139 4.57 14.85 0.84
C ALA A 139 4.87 14.12 2.16
N ASP A 140 6.15 14.00 2.50
CA ASP A 140 6.56 13.31 3.71
C ASP A 140 6.26 14.19 4.95
N PRO A 141 5.31 13.78 5.81
CA PRO A 141 4.90 14.57 6.96
C PRO A 141 5.99 14.65 8.04
N TRP A 142 7.00 13.81 7.99
CA TRP A 142 8.20 13.95 8.83
C TRP A 142 8.89 15.30 8.62
N TYR A 143 8.92 15.77 7.37
CA TYR A 143 9.54 17.05 7.01
C TYR A 143 8.55 18.22 7.01
N THR A 144 7.33 18.01 6.58
CA THR A 144 6.31 19.08 6.46
C THR A 144 5.57 19.33 7.76
N GLY A 145 5.49 18.34 8.65
CA GLY A 145 4.63 18.37 9.84
C GLY A 145 3.13 18.23 9.56
N ASP A 146 2.72 18.12 8.28
CA ASP A 146 1.31 18.10 7.88
C ASP A 146 0.80 16.65 7.74
N PHE A 147 0.51 16.03 8.87
CA PHE A 147 -0.03 14.67 8.95
C PHE A 147 -1.47 14.56 8.45
N ASP A 148 -2.26 15.63 8.57
CA ASP A 148 -3.64 15.64 8.09
C ASP A 148 -3.68 15.63 6.56
N LYS A 149 -2.82 16.41 5.91
CA LYS A 149 -2.69 16.37 4.44
C LYS A 149 -2.25 14.99 3.96
N ALA A 150 -1.23 14.41 4.59
CA ALA A 150 -0.77 13.06 4.25
C ALA A 150 -1.89 12.03 4.45
N TYR A 151 -2.62 12.10 5.56
CA TYR A 151 -3.77 11.23 5.82
C TYR A 151 -4.83 11.35 4.71
N ASN A 152 -5.25 12.55 4.37
CA ASN A 152 -6.28 12.79 3.37
C ASN A 152 -5.88 12.29 1.98
N ASP A 153 -4.63 12.53 1.56
CA ASP A 153 -4.09 12.01 0.30
C ASP A 153 -4.06 10.47 0.28
N ILE A 154 -3.62 9.86 1.37
CA ILE A 154 -3.57 8.39 1.52
C ILE A 154 -4.98 7.80 1.51
N GLU A 155 -5.92 8.35 2.29
CA GLU A 155 -7.28 7.84 2.36
C GLU A 155 -7.97 7.89 0.99
N ARG A 156 -7.86 9.00 0.28
CA ARG A 156 -8.42 9.18 -1.07
C ARG A 156 -7.84 8.16 -2.05
N SER A 157 -6.53 7.97 -2.00
CA SER A 157 -5.85 7.01 -2.87
C SER A 157 -6.19 5.56 -2.51
N CYS A 158 -6.31 5.21 -1.21
CA CYS A 158 -6.75 3.88 -0.77
C CYS A 158 -8.15 3.55 -1.27
N LYS A 159 -9.10 4.49 -1.16
CA LYS A 159 -10.47 4.31 -1.67
C LYS A 159 -10.46 4.02 -3.18
N ALA A 160 -9.75 4.84 -3.95
CA ALA A 160 -9.64 4.66 -5.40
C ALA A 160 -8.94 3.33 -5.77
N LEU A 161 -7.88 2.96 -5.05
CA LEU A 161 -7.19 1.67 -5.22
C LEU A 161 -8.13 0.49 -5.02
N ILE A 162 -8.85 0.46 -3.89
CA ILE A 162 -9.78 -0.64 -3.57
C ILE A 162 -10.88 -0.73 -4.62
N ASP A 163 -11.48 0.39 -5.04
CA ASP A 163 -12.51 0.42 -6.08
C ASP A 163 -11.98 -0.09 -7.42
N LYS A 164 -10.78 0.31 -7.81
CA LYS A 164 -10.13 -0.20 -9.02
C LYS A 164 -9.90 -1.72 -8.96
N LEU A 165 -9.42 -2.23 -7.82
CA LEU A 165 -9.16 -3.66 -7.65
C LEU A 165 -10.46 -4.47 -7.61
N LYS A 166 -11.52 -3.96 -6.98
CA LYS A 166 -12.85 -4.58 -7.04
C LYS A 166 -13.31 -4.76 -8.48
N THR A 167 -13.17 -3.73 -9.30
CA THR A 167 -13.52 -3.80 -10.73
C THR A 167 -12.62 -4.78 -11.47
N THR A 168 -11.31 -4.71 -11.28
CA THR A 168 -10.33 -5.56 -11.97
C THR A 168 -10.53 -7.04 -11.66
N TYR A 169 -10.85 -7.37 -10.41
CA TYR A 169 -11.00 -8.75 -9.95
C TYR A 169 -12.47 -9.21 -9.82
N HIS A 170 -13.42 -8.40 -10.28
CA HIS A 170 -14.86 -8.70 -10.25
C HIS A 170 -15.38 -9.06 -8.85
N ILE A 171 -14.93 -8.31 -7.84
CA ILE A 171 -15.35 -8.46 -6.45
C ILE A 171 -16.60 -7.58 -6.22
N ASN A 172 -17.68 -8.21 -5.77
CA ASN A 172 -18.97 -7.55 -5.47
C ASN A 172 -19.15 -7.29 -3.97
#